data_b940fe9116e076e3b4dacf538741bf62
#
_entry.id   b940fe9116e076e3b4dacf538741bf62
#
_cell.length_a   1.000
_cell.length_b   1.000
_cell.length_c   1.000
_cell.angle_alpha   90.00
_cell.angle_beta   90.00
_cell.angle_gamma   90.00
#
_symmetry.space_group_name_H-M   'P 1'
#
loop_
_entity.id
_entity.type
_entity.pdbx_description
1 polymer ?
#
loop_
_entity_poly.entity_id
_entity_poly.type
_entity_poly.pdbx_seq_one_letter_code
_entity_poly.pdbx_strand_id
1 'polypeptide(L)'
;MELETFAWIRGRRAAFDLANSGVAELEVPPSAEAPPLEEVVESLYDVSRGEVVLTAGAQEGNFLAFAAVKPETVVTVRPEYEPIYKLPEVFGVRHLEVGDVWEAELKPGTLLFFSSPNNPTGRFLSRKELWELADEARRKGAYLLLDVIFSDFVTDDLLGWPLENVAYSHSTDKFYTSYLRVGWLFGDRKVVERARFLKDLVNPGPREPEKRAGAYLLSRRAEVKSRNLALIRPNAEALLSAFPQTLYVHHMPIALVETGCDDLELAERLLARGVKTVPGSFFKASRAVRIGLGIEEPGRFLEALRILREEWC
;
A
#
# COMPACT_ATOMS: atom_id res chain seq x y z
N MET A 1 -9.31 -16.78 13.03
CA MET A 1 -8.92 -15.37 12.83
C MET A 1 -8.85 -15.14 11.33
N GLU A 2 -9.57 -14.19 10.80
CA GLU A 2 -9.63 -13.86 9.36
C GLU A 2 -9.48 -12.34 9.18
N LEU A 3 -8.83 -11.91 8.11
CA LEU A 3 -8.78 -10.51 7.75
C LEU A 3 -10.07 -10.13 7.02
N GLU A 4 -10.84 -9.20 7.57
CA GLU A 4 -12.17 -8.80 7.07
C GLU A 4 -12.10 -8.26 5.65
N THR A 5 -11.09 -7.43 5.35
CA THR A 5 -10.84 -6.92 3.99
C THR A 5 -10.64 -8.06 2.99
N PHE A 6 -9.88 -9.09 3.34
CA PHE A 6 -9.63 -10.21 2.43
C PHE A 6 -10.82 -11.15 2.31
N ALA A 7 -11.50 -11.43 3.42
CA ALA A 7 -12.76 -12.20 3.41
C ALA A 7 -13.81 -11.52 2.52
N TRP A 8 -13.90 -10.21 2.60
CA TRP A 8 -14.79 -9.40 1.77
C TRP A 8 -14.46 -9.47 0.29
N ILE A 9 -13.18 -9.31 -0.08
CA ILE A 9 -12.74 -9.25 -1.49
C ILE A 9 -12.74 -10.64 -2.13
N ARG A 10 -12.31 -11.69 -1.41
CA ARG A 10 -12.19 -13.05 -1.92
C ARG A 10 -13.57 -13.69 -2.12
N GLY A 11 -13.73 -14.39 -3.23
CA GLY A 11 -14.95 -15.16 -3.52
C GLY A 11 -16.16 -14.33 -3.94
N ARG A 12 -16.11 -13.01 -3.86
CA ARG A 12 -17.19 -12.12 -4.32
C ARG A 12 -16.90 -11.59 -5.71
N ARG A 13 -17.75 -11.94 -6.65
CA ARG A 13 -17.68 -11.44 -8.04
C ARG A 13 -18.68 -10.31 -8.22
N ALA A 14 -18.32 -9.31 -9.01
CA ALA A 14 -19.19 -8.19 -9.37
C ALA A 14 -18.96 -7.82 -10.84
N ALA A 15 -19.91 -7.12 -11.43
CA ALA A 15 -19.80 -6.59 -12.80
C ALA A 15 -18.75 -5.45 -12.85
N PHE A 16 -18.63 -4.69 -11.74
CA PHE A 16 -17.69 -3.58 -11.58
C PHE A 16 -16.85 -3.79 -10.32
N ASP A 17 -15.53 -3.87 -10.45
CA ASP A 17 -14.60 -4.07 -9.32
C ASP A 17 -13.98 -2.76 -8.85
N LEU A 18 -14.68 -2.05 -7.99
CA LEU A 18 -14.19 -0.86 -7.29
C LEU A 18 -13.58 -1.19 -5.91
N ALA A 19 -13.42 -2.46 -5.58
CA ALA A 19 -12.74 -2.90 -4.35
C ALA A 19 -11.22 -3.02 -4.51
N ASN A 20 -10.72 -3.18 -5.74
CA ASN A 20 -9.29 -3.27 -6.00
C ASN A 20 -8.62 -1.91 -5.79
N SER A 21 -7.48 -1.91 -5.10
CA SER A 21 -6.70 -0.71 -4.79
C SER A 21 -5.50 -0.49 -5.72
N GLY A 22 -5.33 -1.34 -6.74
CA GLY A 22 -4.29 -1.22 -7.75
C GLY A 22 -4.81 -0.68 -9.07
N VAL A 23 -4.06 -0.98 -10.12
CA VAL A 23 -4.40 -0.65 -11.51
C VAL A 23 -4.66 -1.91 -12.31
N ALA A 24 -5.30 -1.74 -13.48
CA ALA A 24 -5.48 -2.81 -14.46
C ALA A 24 -4.14 -3.41 -14.86
N GLU A 25 -4.12 -4.74 -15.03
CA GLU A 25 -2.89 -5.52 -15.26
C GLU A 25 -2.11 -5.05 -16.48
N LEU A 26 -0.79 -5.13 -16.36
CA LEU A 26 0.17 -4.90 -17.43
C LEU A 26 0.78 -6.22 -17.86
N GLU A 27 0.70 -6.54 -19.13
CA GLU A 27 1.41 -7.69 -19.68
C GLU A 27 2.90 -7.38 -19.85
N VAL A 28 3.74 -8.33 -19.47
CA VAL A 28 5.18 -8.27 -19.69
C VAL A 28 5.53 -9.23 -20.82
N PRO A 29 6.21 -8.75 -21.89
CA PRO A 29 6.63 -9.64 -22.98
C PRO A 29 7.54 -10.76 -22.46
N PRO A 30 7.40 -12.00 -22.94
CA PRO A 30 8.28 -13.12 -22.57
C PRO A 30 9.77 -12.85 -22.87
N SER A 31 10.04 -12.01 -23.87
CA SER A 31 11.38 -11.58 -24.29
C SER A 31 11.88 -10.32 -23.59
N ALA A 32 11.19 -9.86 -22.52
CA ALA A 32 11.61 -8.68 -21.79
C ALA A 32 13.04 -8.85 -21.22
N GLU A 33 13.89 -7.91 -21.56
CA GLU A 33 15.26 -7.81 -21.03
C GLU A 33 15.34 -6.65 -20.05
N ALA A 34 16.02 -6.86 -18.93
CA ALA A 34 16.28 -5.85 -17.92
C ALA A 34 17.52 -6.24 -17.11
N PRO A 35 18.19 -5.29 -16.45
CA PRO A 35 19.21 -5.60 -15.44
C PRO A 35 18.63 -6.48 -14.33
N PRO A 36 19.47 -7.11 -13.48
CA PRO A 36 19.00 -7.78 -12.28
C PRO A 36 18.07 -6.90 -11.44
N LEU A 37 17.00 -7.46 -10.92
CA LEU A 37 15.99 -6.69 -10.17
C LEU A 37 16.60 -5.99 -8.97
N GLU A 38 17.53 -6.64 -8.29
CA GLU A 38 18.27 -6.08 -7.16
C GLU A 38 18.97 -4.77 -7.54
N GLU A 39 19.68 -4.75 -8.68
CA GLU A 39 20.39 -3.56 -9.18
C GLU A 39 19.42 -2.43 -9.57
N VAL A 40 18.27 -2.79 -10.15
CA VAL A 40 17.22 -1.80 -10.48
C VAL A 40 16.68 -1.15 -9.22
N VAL A 41 16.38 -1.94 -8.18
CA VAL A 41 15.89 -1.42 -6.89
C VAL A 41 16.96 -0.59 -6.18
N GLU A 42 18.20 -1.07 -6.13
CA GLU A 42 19.35 -0.34 -5.55
C GLU A 42 19.51 1.04 -6.20
N SER A 43 19.46 1.08 -7.53
CA SER A 43 19.55 2.34 -8.29
C SER A 43 18.33 3.25 -8.09
N LEU A 44 17.12 2.69 -7.97
CA LEU A 44 15.90 3.44 -7.87
C LEU A 44 15.78 4.23 -6.54
N TYR A 45 16.33 3.67 -5.45
CA TYR A 45 16.28 4.26 -4.12
C TYR A 45 17.62 4.80 -3.63
N ASP A 46 18.71 4.69 -4.43
CA ASP A 46 20.08 5.04 -4.05
C ASP A 46 20.52 4.32 -2.77
N VAL A 47 20.33 3.01 -2.74
CA VAL A 47 20.65 2.15 -1.60
C VAL A 47 21.69 1.08 -2.00
N SER A 48 22.45 0.61 -1.01
CA SER A 48 23.46 -0.41 -1.20
C SER A 48 22.86 -1.83 -1.16
N ARG A 49 23.54 -2.80 -1.76
CA ARG A 49 23.11 -4.21 -1.78
C ARG A 49 22.80 -4.80 -0.39
N GLY A 50 23.48 -4.34 0.66
CA GLY A 50 23.21 -4.76 2.06
C GLY A 50 21.92 -4.19 2.64
N GLU A 51 21.32 -3.19 1.99
CA GLU A 51 20.16 -2.43 2.45
C GLU A 51 18.86 -2.81 1.71
N VAL A 52 18.89 -3.88 0.88
CA VAL A 52 17.74 -4.39 0.12
C VAL A 52 17.60 -5.90 0.29
N VAL A 53 16.39 -6.41 0.41
CA VAL A 53 16.04 -7.82 0.27
C VAL A 53 14.77 -7.96 -0.57
N LEU A 54 14.80 -8.84 -1.59
CA LEU A 54 13.63 -9.13 -2.41
C LEU A 54 12.64 -10.02 -1.65
N THR A 55 11.35 -9.76 -1.83
CA THR A 55 10.24 -10.45 -1.14
C THR A 55 9.15 -10.86 -2.11
N ALA A 56 8.25 -11.73 -1.68
CA ALA A 56 7.04 -12.10 -2.42
C ALA A 56 5.89 -11.09 -2.18
N GLY A 57 6.16 -9.80 -2.46
CA GLY A 57 5.26 -8.68 -2.27
C GLY A 57 5.54 -7.92 -0.95
N ALA A 58 4.91 -6.73 -0.81
CA ALA A 58 5.10 -5.84 0.33
C ALA A 58 4.67 -6.46 1.67
N GLN A 59 3.63 -7.30 1.70
CA GLN A 59 3.18 -7.94 2.93
C GLN A 59 4.21 -8.90 3.54
N GLU A 60 4.97 -9.63 2.72
CA GLU A 60 6.11 -10.41 3.22
C GLU A 60 7.19 -9.46 3.77
N GLY A 61 7.47 -8.35 3.07
CA GLY A 61 8.38 -7.32 3.55
C GLY A 61 7.98 -6.75 4.91
N ASN A 62 6.70 -6.39 5.07
CA ASN A 62 6.13 -5.92 6.34
C ASN A 62 6.31 -6.95 7.46
N PHE A 63 5.96 -8.21 7.21
CA PHE A 63 6.09 -9.29 8.18
C PHE A 63 7.54 -9.51 8.60
N LEU A 64 8.46 -9.57 7.63
CA LEU A 64 9.89 -9.79 7.87
C LEU A 64 10.53 -8.63 8.62
N ALA A 65 10.22 -7.37 8.25
CA ALA A 65 10.72 -6.19 8.95
C ALA A 65 10.21 -6.13 10.39
N PHE A 66 8.91 -6.38 10.59
CA PHE A 66 8.32 -6.46 11.93
C PHE A 66 9.03 -7.51 12.81
N ALA A 67 9.20 -8.72 12.28
CA ALA A 67 9.89 -9.82 12.99
C ALA A 67 11.38 -9.51 13.20
N ALA A 68 12.01 -8.75 12.30
CA ALA A 68 13.41 -8.32 12.44
C ALA A 68 13.60 -7.27 13.51
N VAL A 69 12.72 -6.28 13.60
CA VAL A 69 12.78 -5.22 14.64
C VAL A 69 12.50 -5.80 16.03
N LYS A 70 11.57 -6.75 16.17
CA LYS A 70 11.12 -7.33 17.46
C LYS A 70 10.68 -6.26 18.47
N PRO A 71 9.67 -5.45 18.13
CA PRO A 71 9.23 -4.37 18.99
C PRO A 71 8.60 -4.88 20.28
N GLU A 72 8.69 -4.09 21.36
CA GLU A 72 7.92 -4.28 22.60
C GLU A 72 6.54 -3.62 22.51
N THR A 73 6.48 -2.50 21.78
CA THR A 73 5.27 -1.74 21.55
C THR A 73 5.19 -1.35 20.06
N VAL A 74 4.02 -1.53 19.46
CA VAL A 74 3.73 -1.05 18.12
C VAL A 74 2.72 0.06 18.19
N VAL A 75 2.98 1.15 17.48
CA VAL A 75 2.03 2.24 17.27
C VAL A 75 1.61 2.21 15.81
N THR A 76 0.31 2.23 15.54
CA THR A 76 -0.25 2.39 14.18
C THR A 76 -1.14 3.63 14.12
N VAL A 77 -1.38 4.14 12.92
CA VAL A 77 -2.31 5.27 12.72
C VAL A 77 -3.74 4.79 12.47
N ARG A 78 -4.71 5.67 12.57
CA ARG A 78 -6.10 5.44 12.16
C ARG A 78 -6.57 6.56 11.21
N PRO A 79 -7.28 6.20 10.12
CA PRO A 79 -7.53 4.85 9.60
C PRO A 79 -6.27 4.23 8.98
N GLU A 80 -6.24 2.89 8.87
CA GLU A 80 -5.10 2.16 8.33
C GLU A 80 -5.50 0.82 7.70
N TYR A 81 -4.63 0.31 6.83
CA TYR A 81 -4.77 -0.99 6.18
C TYR A 81 -4.75 -2.14 7.20
N GLU A 82 -5.75 -3.01 7.12
CA GLU A 82 -6.01 -4.04 8.13
C GLU A 82 -4.79 -4.91 8.49
N PRO A 83 -3.99 -5.45 7.56
CA PRO A 83 -2.80 -6.22 7.92
C PRO A 83 -1.79 -5.47 8.78
N ILE A 84 -1.70 -4.14 8.66
CA ILE A 84 -0.78 -3.31 9.45
C ILE A 84 -1.20 -3.30 10.92
N TYR A 85 -2.45 -3.01 11.24
CA TYR A 85 -2.91 -2.96 12.63
C TYR A 85 -3.24 -4.33 13.23
N LYS A 86 -3.31 -5.39 12.40
CA LYS A 86 -3.50 -6.77 12.86
C LYS A 86 -2.20 -7.50 13.15
N LEU A 87 -1.10 -7.10 12.55
CA LEU A 87 0.19 -7.78 12.74
C LEU A 87 0.67 -7.78 14.19
N PRO A 88 0.54 -6.69 14.98
CA PRO A 88 0.88 -6.70 16.41
C PRO A 88 0.14 -7.76 17.23
N GLU A 89 -1.14 -8.01 16.90
CA GLU A 89 -1.96 -9.03 17.55
C GLU A 89 -1.39 -10.44 17.33
N VAL A 90 -0.94 -10.73 16.09
CA VAL A 90 -0.35 -12.03 15.73
C VAL A 90 0.94 -12.30 16.51
N PHE A 91 1.74 -11.26 16.74
CA PHE A 91 2.99 -11.37 17.50
C PHE A 91 2.80 -11.23 19.02
N GLY A 92 1.59 -10.94 19.49
CA GLY A 92 1.30 -10.78 20.92
C GLY A 92 2.02 -9.58 21.56
N VAL A 93 2.33 -8.53 20.80
CA VAL A 93 2.98 -7.33 21.29
C VAL A 93 1.97 -6.24 21.65
N ARG A 94 2.36 -5.34 22.56
CA ARG A 94 1.52 -4.20 22.93
C ARG A 94 1.23 -3.35 21.70
N HIS A 95 -0.05 -3.07 21.46
CA HIS A 95 -0.50 -2.25 20.33
C HIS A 95 -1.18 -0.98 20.82
N LEU A 96 -0.82 0.16 20.25
CA LEU A 96 -1.43 1.46 20.45
C LEU A 96 -1.83 2.04 19.09
N GLU A 97 -2.87 2.85 19.08
CA GLU A 97 -3.36 3.52 17.88
C GLU A 97 -3.45 5.03 18.12
N VAL A 98 -3.02 5.79 17.12
CA VAL A 98 -3.04 7.27 17.15
C VAL A 98 -3.78 7.81 15.94
N GLY A 99 -4.22 9.06 15.98
CA GLY A 99 -4.86 9.73 14.83
C GLY A 99 -3.87 10.22 13.77
N ASP A 100 -2.65 10.54 14.21
CA ASP A 100 -1.58 11.04 13.35
C ASP A 100 -0.22 10.49 13.81
N VAL A 101 0.74 10.37 12.88
CA VAL A 101 2.10 9.86 13.19
C VAL A 101 2.82 10.69 14.25
N TRP A 102 2.53 12.00 14.33
CA TRP A 102 3.13 12.93 15.27
C TRP A 102 2.60 12.80 16.70
N GLU A 103 1.50 12.07 16.89
CA GLU A 103 0.98 11.73 18.23
C GLU A 103 1.67 10.50 18.84
N ALA A 104 2.51 9.80 18.06
CA ALA A 104 3.20 8.59 18.52
C ALA A 104 4.26 8.90 19.57
N GLU A 105 4.17 8.27 20.75
CA GLU A 105 5.22 8.30 21.75
C GLU A 105 6.38 7.39 21.33
N LEU A 106 7.41 7.96 20.72
CA LEU A 106 8.61 7.23 20.30
C LEU A 106 9.58 7.06 21.47
N LYS A 107 10.03 5.81 21.69
CA LYS A 107 11.02 5.43 22.72
C LYS A 107 11.68 4.09 22.34
N PRO A 108 12.77 3.68 23.00
CA PRO A 108 13.38 2.38 22.74
C PRO A 108 12.34 1.25 22.83
N GLY A 109 12.42 0.29 21.91
CA GLY A 109 11.45 -0.81 21.81
C GLY A 109 10.14 -0.46 21.09
N THR A 110 9.93 0.80 20.68
CA THR A 110 8.76 1.20 19.90
C THR A 110 9.00 1.04 18.40
N LEU A 111 8.02 0.47 17.70
CA LEU A 111 7.87 0.48 16.24
C LEU A 111 6.65 1.32 15.86
N LEU A 112 6.85 2.41 15.14
CA LEU A 112 5.76 3.11 14.46
C LEU A 112 5.57 2.50 13.07
N PHE A 113 4.42 1.86 12.84
CA PHE A 113 4.13 1.12 11.61
C PHE A 113 2.87 1.66 10.92
N PHE A 114 3.01 2.13 9.68
CA PHE A 114 1.94 2.74 8.92
C PHE A 114 2.19 2.68 7.40
N SER A 115 1.13 2.89 6.61
CA SER A 115 1.25 3.05 5.16
C SER A 115 1.39 4.53 4.76
N SER A 116 2.29 4.81 3.82
CA SER A 116 2.50 6.16 3.28
C SER A 116 2.92 6.11 1.81
N PRO A 117 2.01 6.38 0.85
CA PRO A 117 0.61 6.83 1.04
C PRO A 117 -0.29 5.85 1.76
N ASN A 118 -1.15 6.40 2.60
CA ASN A 118 -2.04 5.63 3.46
C ASN A 118 -3.20 4.97 2.69
N ASN A 119 -3.50 3.75 3.04
CA ASN A 119 -4.71 3.07 2.62
C ASN A 119 -5.70 3.04 3.82
N PRO A 120 -6.82 3.77 3.80
CA PRO A 120 -7.60 4.13 2.62
C PRO A 120 -7.54 5.63 2.21
N THR A 121 -6.87 6.51 2.94
CA THR A 121 -7.03 7.96 2.81
C THR A 121 -6.18 8.59 1.70
N GLY A 122 -5.13 7.92 1.25
CA GLY A 122 -4.14 8.46 0.32
C GLY A 122 -3.16 9.46 0.95
N ARG A 123 -3.34 9.88 2.21
CA ARG A 123 -2.41 10.80 2.88
C ARG A 123 -1.00 10.24 2.91
N PHE A 124 -0.01 11.08 2.71
CA PHE A 124 1.40 10.68 2.76
C PHE A 124 2.26 11.78 3.35
N LEU A 125 3.40 11.38 3.88
CA LEU A 125 4.40 12.31 4.39
C LEU A 125 5.17 12.93 3.21
N SER A 126 5.36 14.23 3.23
CA SER A 126 6.34 14.88 2.37
C SER A 126 7.75 14.38 2.72
N ARG A 127 8.70 14.56 1.80
CA ARG A 127 10.10 14.19 2.06
C ARG A 127 10.65 14.85 3.34
N LYS A 128 10.31 16.11 3.58
CA LYS A 128 10.73 16.84 4.79
C LYS A 128 10.18 16.20 6.06
N GLU A 129 8.87 15.93 6.09
CA GLU A 129 8.21 15.28 7.22
C GLU A 129 8.77 13.87 7.47
N LEU A 130 9.07 13.12 6.41
CA LEU A 130 9.69 11.80 6.54
C LEU A 130 11.06 11.88 7.20
N TRP A 131 11.90 12.85 6.82
CA TRP A 131 13.20 13.08 7.44
C TRP A 131 13.09 13.54 8.90
N GLU A 132 12.15 14.43 9.21
CA GLU A 132 11.89 14.89 10.58
C GLU A 132 11.47 13.74 11.50
N LEU A 133 10.54 12.90 11.01
CA LEU A 133 10.06 11.73 11.77
C LEU A 133 11.15 10.68 11.96
N ALA A 134 11.96 10.43 10.93
CA ALA A 134 13.08 9.49 10.99
C ALA A 134 14.17 9.95 11.97
N ASP A 135 14.52 11.24 11.95
CA ASP A 135 15.48 11.80 12.90
C ASP A 135 14.95 11.74 14.34
N GLU A 136 13.67 11.96 14.56
CA GLU A 136 13.06 11.79 15.87
C GLU A 136 13.12 10.32 16.33
N ALA A 137 12.74 9.38 15.46
CA ALA A 137 12.80 7.95 15.77
C ALA A 137 14.23 7.52 16.13
N ARG A 138 15.23 7.94 15.34
CA ARG A 138 16.65 7.69 15.61
C ARG A 138 17.10 8.24 16.95
N ARG A 139 16.79 9.50 17.24
CA ARG A 139 17.14 10.14 18.53
C ARG A 139 16.50 9.47 19.74
N LYS A 140 15.30 8.94 19.56
CA LYS A 140 14.53 8.25 20.60
C LYS A 140 14.82 6.74 20.69
N GLY A 141 15.61 6.18 19.77
CA GLY A 141 15.91 4.75 19.72
C GLY A 141 14.70 3.90 19.31
N ALA A 142 13.73 4.49 18.62
CA ALA A 142 12.58 3.82 18.03
C ALA A 142 12.86 3.42 16.58
N TYR A 143 11.98 2.60 16.00
CA TYR A 143 12.01 2.23 14.59
C TYR A 143 10.75 2.68 13.87
N LEU A 144 10.89 2.97 12.58
CA LEU A 144 9.78 3.19 11.65
C LEU A 144 9.70 2.02 10.66
N LEU A 145 8.48 1.57 10.37
CA LEU A 145 8.19 0.67 9.26
C LEU A 145 7.10 1.30 8.39
N LEU A 146 7.41 1.57 7.15
CA LEU A 146 6.51 2.18 6.19
C LEU A 146 6.16 1.19 5.08
N ASP A 147 4.87 0.93 4.91
CA ASP A 147 4.36 0.33 3.68
C ASP A 147 4.19 1.43 2.63
N VAL A 148 5.10 1.45 1.65
CA VAL A 148 5.18 2.52 0.65
C VAL A 148 4.66 2.08 -0.73
N ILE A 149 3.80 1.05 -0.76
CA ILE A 149 3.32 0.41 -1.98
C ILE A 149 2.62 1.36 -2.97
N PHE A 150 2.16 2.52 -2.51
CA PHE A 150 1.52 3.54 -3.33
C PHE A 150 2.42 4.73 -3.69
N SER A 151 3.67 4.75 -3.26
CA SER A 151 4.57 5.90 -3.46
C SER A 151 4.75 6.28 -4.93
N ASP A 152 4.82 5.30 -5.84
CA ASP A 152 4.99 5.53 -7.28
C ASP A 152 3.87 6.36 -7.93
N PHE A 153 2.67 6.39 -7.33
CA PHE A 153 1.58 7.23 -7.81
C PHE A 153 1.77 8.71 -7.52
N VAL A 154 2.34 9.05 -6.36
CA VAL A 154 2.34 10.41 -5.82
C VAL A 154 3.70 11.10 -5.91
N THR A 155 4.80 10.36 -5.99
CA THR A 155 6.14 10.96 -6.10
C THR A 155 6.93 10.41 -7.26
N ASP A 156 7.79 11.24 -7.85
CA ASP A 156 8.80 10.84 -8.81
C ASP A 156 10.19 10.77 -8.15
N ASP A 157 10.36 11.40 -7.00
CA ASP A 157 11.60 11.45 -6.24
C ASP A 157 11.64 10.34 -5.19
N LEU A 158 12.27 9.24 -5.55
CA LEU A 158 12.49 8.07 -4.67
C LEU A 158 13.90 8.04 -4.06
N LEU A 159 14.78 8.98 -4.45
CA LEU A 159 16.16 9.02 -3.98
C LEU A 159 16.29 9.68 -2.61
N GLY A 160 17.30 9.25 -1.86
CA GLY A 160 17.70 9.92 -0.62
C GLY A 160 16.64 9.88 0.48
N TRP A 161 15.94 8.78 0.63
CA TRP A 161 15.08 8.54 1.79
C TRP A 161 15.92 8.22 3.02
N PRO A 162 15.50 8.59 4.27
CA PRO A 162 16.24 8.23 5.47
C PRO A 162 16.26 6.71 5.65
N LEU A 163 17.42 6.15 5.95
CA LEU A 163 17.58 4.69 6.09
C LEU A 163 17.79 4.26 7.54
N GLU A 164 18.48 5.08 8.36
CA GLU A 164 18.78 4.72 9.74
C GLU A 164 17.53 4.67 10.60
N ASN A 165 17.29 3.55 11.26
CA ASN A 165 16.07 3.23 12.05
C ASN A 165 14.76 3.20 11.23
N VAL A 166 14.83 3.14 9.90
CA VAL A 166 13.65 3.09 9.03
C VAL A 166 13.72 1.89 8.11
N ALA A 167 12.60 1.21 7.93
CA ALA A 167 12.44 0.17 6.94
C ALA A 167 11.21 0.47 6.05
N TYR A 168 11.34 0.19 4.77
CA TYR A 168 10.30 0.42 3.77
C TYR A 168 9.98 -0.88 3.03
N SER A 169 8.70 -1.19 2.91
CA SER A 169 8.23 -2.30 2.08
C SER A 169 7.51 -1.79 0.84
N HIS A 170 7.82 -2.40 -0.29
CA HIS A 170 7.21 -2.07 -1.58
C HIS A 170 6.98 -3.31 -2.44
N SER A 171 6.21 -3.20 -3.51
CA SER A 171 6.04 -4.28 -4.49
C SER A 171 5.49 -3.78 -5.84
N THR A 172 5.48 -4.67 -6.82
CA THR A 172 4.86 -4.41 -8.12
C THR A 172 3.32 -4.36 -8.07
N ASP A 173 2.69 -4.77 -6.98
CA ASP A 173 1.29 -5.19 -6.87
C ASP A 173 0.27 -4.09 -7.21
N LYS A 174 0.53 -2.83 -6.84
CA LYS A 174 -0.47 -1.76 -6.98
C LYS A 174 -0.23 -0.85 -8.18
N PHE A 175 1.02 -0.54 -8.44
CA PHE A 175 1.38 0.42 -9.49
C PHE A 175 1.68 -0.25 -10.83
N TYR A 176 2.26 -1.45 -10.82
CA TYR A 176 2.72 -2.15 -12.02
C TYR A 176 1.75 -3.26 -12.42
N THR A 177 1.70 -4.33 -11.64
CA THR A 177 0.83 -5.49 -11.91
C THR A 177 0.75 -6.42 -10.70
N SER A 178 -0.43 -6.98 -10.44
CA SER A 178 -0.68 -7.83 -9.27
C SER A 178 -0.36 -9.31 -9.48
N TYR A 179 -0.22 -9.77 -10.72
CA TYR A 179 0.08 -11.19 -10.98
C TYR A 179 1.53 -11.56 -10.68
N LEU A 180 2.45 -10.60 -10.67
CA LEU A 180 3.82 -10.82 -10.20
C LEU A 180 3.85 -10.73 -8.68
N ARG A 181 4.34 -11.77 -8.03
CA ARG A 181 4.57 -11.74 -6.58
C ARG A 181 5.97 -11.25 -6.25
N VAL A 182 6.27 -10.02 -6.70
CA VAL A 182 7.56 -9.35 -6.55
C VAL A 182 7.44 -8.15 -5.64
N GLY A 183 8.24 -8.13 -4.59
CA GLY A 183 8.36 -7.00 -3.69
C GLY A 183 9.80 -6.86 -3.20
N TRP A 184 10.05 -5.83 -2.42
CA TRP A 184 11.32 -5.57 -1.78
C TRP A 184 11.13 -4.84 -0.45
N LEU A 185 12.05 -5.13 0.46
CA LEU A 185 12.24 -4.43 1.71
C LEU A 185 13.59 -3.73 1.64
N PHE A 186 13.66 -2.45 1.99
CA PHE A 186 14.89 -1.69 2.05
C PHE A 186 14.92 -0.74 3.25
N GLY A 187 16.10 -0.20 3.60
CA GLY A 187 16.25 0.73 4.71
C GLY A 187 17.38 0.35 5.66
N ASP A 188 17.13 0.45 6.97
CA ASP A 188 18.13 0.17 8.00
C ASP A 188 18.80 -1.18 7.80
N ARG A 189 20.12 -1.13 7.63
CA ARG A 189 20.93 -2.30 7.29
C ARG A 189 20.76 -3.46 8.27
N LYS A 190 20.66 -3.17 9.57
CA LYS A 190 20.50 -4.23 10.59
C LYS A 190 19.15 -4.91 10.48
N VAL A 191 18.10 -4.12 10.18
CA VAL A 191 16.74 -4.66 9.94
C VAL A 191 16.74 -5.52 8.67
N VAL A 192 17.32 -5.02 7.58
CA VAL A 192 17.38 -5.74 6.29
C VAL A 192 18.19 -7.03 6.37
N GLU A 193 19.37 -7.01 6.99
CA GLU A 193 20.21 -8.21 7.20
C GLU A 193 19.45 -9.27 8.00
N ARG A 194 18.76 -8.87 9.07
CA ARG A 194 17.97 -9.80 9.89
C ARG A 194 16.72 -10.30 9.15
N ALA A 195 16.06 -9.43 8.40
CA ALA A 195 14.93 -9.80 7.55
C ALA A 195 15.35 -10.82 6.48
N ARG A 196 16.54 -10.65 5.87
CA ARG A 196 17.11 -11.61 4.90
C ARG A 196 17.30 -12.98 5.54
N PHE A 197 17.88 -13.05 6.74
CA PHE A 197 18.02 -14.30 7.49
C PHE A 197 16.66 -14.98 7.76
N LEU A 198 15.67 -14.20 8.21
CA LEU A 198 14.32 -14.72 8.48
C LEU A 198 13.65 -15.21 7.19
N LYS A 199 13.83 -14.48 6.09
CA LYS A 199 13.32 -14.87 4.77
C LYS A 199 13.87 -16.21 4.31
N ASP A 200 15.18 -16.44 4.46
CA ASP A 200 15.84 -17.67 4.05
C ASP A 200 15.30 -18.91 4.82
N LEU A 201 14.71 -18.71 6.01
CA LEU A 201 14.03 -19.78 6.75
C LEU A 201 12.62 -20.11 6.22
N VAL A 202 11.99 -19.21 5.47
CA VAL A 202 10.56 -19.31 5.11
C VAL A 202 10.36 -19.42 3.60
N ASN A 203 11.02 -18.55 2.82
CA ASN A 203 10.76 -18.42 1.39
C ASN A 203 12.02 -17.93 0.65
N PRO A 204 12.51 -18.63 -0.38
CA PRO A 204 13.68 -18.18 -1.16
C PRO A 204 13.43 -16.89 -1.97
N GLY A 205 12.16 -16.43 -2.06
CA GLY A 205 11.78 -15.20 -2.75
C GLY A 205 11.28 -15.40 -4.18
N PRO A 206 11.15 -14.32 -4.95
CA PRO A 206 10.63 -14.37 -6.31
C PRO A 206 11.54 -15.21 -7.23
N ARG A 207 10.93 -15.91 -8.19
CA ARG A 207 11.63 -16.70 -9.19
C ARG A 207 12.25 -15.79 -10.26
N GLU A 208 13.26 -16.31 -10.98
CA GLU A 208 13.95 -15.52 -12.02
C GLU A 208 13.04 -14.92 -13.10
N PRO A 209 12.02 -15.62 -13.63
CA PRO A 209 11.08 -15.00 -14.58
C PRO A 209 10.31 -13.81 -13.96
N GLU A 210 9.90 -13.93 -12.70
CA GLU A 210 9.18 -12.88 -11.95
C GLU A 210 10.11 -11.68 -11.68
N LYS A 211 11.37 -11.92 -11.29
CA LYS A 211 12.36 -10.87 -11.10
C LYS A 211 12.64 -10.11 -12.39
N ARG A 212 12.83 -10.81 -13.51
CA ARG A 212 13.06 -10.21 -14.83
C ARG A 212 11.87 -9.35 -15.25
N ALA A 213 10.64 -9.86 -15.08
CA ALA A 213 9.42 -9.12 -15.37
C ALA A 213 9.28 -7.87 -14.48
N GLY A 214 9.56 -8.01 -13.19
CA GLY A 214 9.58 -6.89 -12.24
C GLY A 214 10.59 -5.81 -12.63
N ALA A 215 11.84 -6.20 -12.91
CA ALA A 215 12.91 -5.30 -13.34
C ALA A 215 12.56 -4.54 -14.63
N TYR A 216 11.97 -5.24 -15.61
CA TYR A 216 11.49 -4.64 -16.84
C TYR A 216 10.44 -3.55 -16.58
N LEU A 217 9.44 -3.83 -15.72
CA LEU A 217 8.41 -2.85 -15.39
C LEU A 217 8.96 -1.65 -14.62
N LEU A 218 9.84 -1.88 -13.64
CA LEU A 218 10.49 -0.81 -12.86
C LEU A 218 11.31 0.11 -13.75
N SER A 219 12.05 -0.44 -14.71
CA SER A 219 12.84 0.35 -15.67
C SER A 219 11.98 1.26 -16.55
N ARG A 220 10.68 0.98 -16.67
CA ARG A 220 9.70 1.75 -17.45
C ARG A 220 8.73 2.56 -16.58
N ARG A 221 9.11 2.85 -15.35
CA ARG A 221 8.26 3.49 -14.33
C ARG A 221 7.53 4.73 -14.84
N ALA A 222 8.18 5.61 -15.58
CA ALA A 222 7.58 6.84 -16.10
C ALA A 222 6.45 6.55 -17.12
N GLU A 223 6.66 5.56 -17.99
CA GLU A 223 5.67 5.11 -18.97
C GLU A 223 4.47 4.47 -18.28
N VAL A 224 4.73 3.58 -17.30
CA VAL A 224 3.70 2.95 -16.48
C VAL A 224 2.88 4.00 -15.74
N LYS A 225 3.55 5.02 -15.16
CA LYS A 225 2.87 6.14 -14.48
C LYS A 225 1.94 6.90 -15.42
N SER A 226 2.41 7.23 -16.62
CA SER A 226 1.59 7.94 -17.61
C SER A 226 0.33 7.16 -17.97
N ARG A 227 0.47 5.85 -18.23
CA ARG A 227 -0.66 4.95 -18.49
C ARG A 227 -1.65 4.89 -17.32
N ASN A 228 -1.15 4.72 -16.11
CA ASN A 228 -2.00 4.62 -14.93
C ASN A 228 -2.79 5.91 -14.69
N LEU A 229 -2.15 7.06 -14.83
CA LEU A 229 -2.81 8.35 -14.65
C LEU A 229 -3.85 8.64 -15.74
N ALA A 230 -3.66 8.15 -16.95
CA ALA A 230 -4.67 8.26 -18.01
C ALA A 230 -5.98 7.51 -17.67
N LEU A 231 -5.88 6.44 -16.88
CA LEU A 231 -7.03 5.70 -16.37
C LEU A 231 -7.63 6.33 -15.10
N ILE A 232 -6.78 6.69 -14.14
CA ILE A 232 -7.22 7.16 -12.81
C ILE A 232 -7.86 8.55 -12.87
N ARG A 233 -7.28 9.49 -13.62
CA ARG A 233 -7.74 10.90 -13.61
C ARG A 233 -9.21 11.09 -13.98
N PRO A 234 -9.71 10.56 -15.12
CA PRO A 234 -11.11 10.73 -15.46
C PRO A 234 -12.06 10.07 -14.46
N ASN A 235 -11.68 8.94 -13.86
CA ASN A 235 -12.47 8.26 -12.84
C ASN A 235 -12.52 9.08 -11.54
N ALA A 236 -11.40 9.66 -11.13
CA ALA A 236 -11.33 10.55 -9.97
C ALA A 236 -12.16 11.82 -10.16
N GLU A 237 -12.06 12.47 -11.32
CA GLU A 237 -12.85 13.66 -11.67
C GLU A 237 -14.36 13.38 -11.63
N ALA A 238 -14.78 12.25 -12.21
CA ALA A 238 -16.17 11.81 -12.18
C ALA A 238 -16.66 11.53 -10.74
N LEU A 239 -15.84 10.85 -9.92
CA LEU A 239 -16.17 10.56 -8.52
C LEU A 239 -16.30 11.85 -7.70
N LEU A 240 -15.35 12.76 -7.80
CA LEU A 240 -15.36 14.04 -7.08
C LEU A 240 -16.54 14.93 -7.48
N SER A 241 -16.93 14.90 -8.76
CA SER A 241 -18.12 15.61 -9.23
C SER A 241 -19.42 15.02 -8.66
N ALA A 242 -19.47 13.71 -8.49
CA ALA A 242 -20.66 13.01 -7.97
C ALA A 242 -20.75 13.07 -6.43
N PHE A 243 -19.62 13.07 -5.75
CA PHE A 243 -19.46 13.02 -4.29
C PHE A 243 -18.42 14.02 -3.81
N PRO A 244 -18.77 15.33 -3.68
CA PRO A 244 -17.81 16.38 -3.30
C PRO A 244 -17.15 16.19 -1.92
N GLN A 245 -17.77 15.40 -1.02
CA GLN A 245 -17.24 15.06 0.30
C GLN A 245 -16.12 13.97 0.24
N THR A 246 -15.72 13.53 -0.95
CA THR A 246 -14.71 12.49 -1.12
C THR A 246 -13.35 12.95 -0.61
N LEU A 247 -12.73 12.16 0.25
CA LEU A 247 -11.32 12.30 0.59
C LEU A 247 -10.49 11.62 -0.52
N TYR A 248 -9.82 12.46 -1.30
CA TYR A 248 -8.98 12.01 -2.41
C TYR A 248 -7.66 12.77 -2.44
N VAL A 249 -6.56 12.03 -2.54
CA VAL A 249 -5.23 12.58 -2.79
C VAL A 249 -4.91 12.38 -4.27
N HIS A 250 -4.50 13.47 -4.91
CA HIS A 250 -4.25 13.51 -6.35
C HIS A 250 -3.29 12.41 -6.81
N HIS A 251 -3.65 11.72 -7.88
CA HIS A 251 -2.97 10.58 -8.49
C HIS A 251 -3.16 9.23 -7.79
N MET A 252 -3.73 9.17 -6.59
CA MET A 252 -3.98 7.90 -5.93
C MET A 252 -4.99 7.03 -6.70
N PRO A 253 -4.80 5.70 -6.73
CA PRO A 253 -5.75 4.77 -7.36
C PRO A 253 -6.97 4.45 -6.48
N ILE A 254 -7.09 5.10 -5.33
CA ILE A 254 -8.16 4.92 -4.36
C ILE A 254 -8.65 6.26 -3.83
N ALA A 255 -9.92 6.28 -3.42
CA ALA A 255 -10.55 7.38 -2.70
C ALA A 255 -11.41 6.84 -1.57
N LEU A 256 -11.60 7.61 -0.51
CA LEU A 256 -12.48 7.31 0.60
C LEU A 256 -13.67 8.28 0.57
N VAL A 257 -14.89 7.75 0.48
CA VAL A 257 -16.12 8.53 0.38
C VAL A 257 -16.93 8.35 1.65
N GLU A 258 -17.22 9.45 2.37
CA GLU A 258 -18.08 9.42 3.54
C GLU A 258 -19.52 9.11 3.15
N THR A 259 -20.21 8.33 3.99
CA THR A 259 -21.61 7.93 3.80
C THR A 259 -22.50 8.45 4.93
N GLY A 260 -23.78 8.64 4.64
CA GLY A 260 -24.78 8.97 5.66
C GLY A 260 -25.25 7.78 6.50
N CYS A 261 -24.95 6.55 6.07
CA CYS A 261 -25.44 5.30 6.65
C CYS A 261 -24.30 4.33 7.03
N ASP A 262 -24.68 3.11 7.43
CA ASP A 262 -23.74 2.03 7.70
C ASP A 262 -22.99 1.64 6.42
N ASP A 263 -21.69 1.60 6.49
CA ASP A 263 -20.81 1.36 5.34
C ASP A 263 -20.83 -0.10 4.87
N LEU A 264 -21.04 -1.06 5.77
CA LEU A 264 -21.16 -2.47 5.41
C LEU A 264 -22.49 -2.75 4.72
N GLU A 265 -23.61 -2.23 5.25
CA GLU A 265 -24.92 -2.34 4.61
C GLU A 265 -24.94 -1.69 3.23
N LEU A 266 -24.32 -0.51 3.07
CA LEU A 266 -24.20 0.15 1.78
C LEU A 266 -23.38 -0.71 0.81
N ALA A 267 -22.23 -1.23 1.22
CA ALA A 267 -21.38 -2.06 0.38
C ALA A 267 -22.09 -3.38 -0.04
N GLU A 268 -22.92 -3.97 0.81
CA GLU A 268 -23.74 -5.14 0.48
C GLU A 268 -24.84 -4.80 -0.55
N ARG A 269 -25.54 -3.68 -0.42
CA ARG A 269 -26.52 -3.22 -1.42
C ARG A 269 -25.84 -2.95 -2.77
N LEU A 270 -24.70 -2.28 -2.78
CA LEU A 270 -23.89 -2.04 -3.99
C LEU A 270 -23.47 -3.35 -4.64
N LEU A 271 -23.01 -4.32 -3.84
CA LEU A 271 -22.62 -5.65 -4.34
C LEU A 271 -23.79 -6.39 -4.97
N ALA A 272 -24.99 -6.32 -4.38
CA ALA A 272 -26.21 -6.90 -4.95
C ALA A 272 -26.59 -6.27 -6.31
N ARG A 273 -26.20 -5.01 -6.52
CA ARG A 273 -26.34 -4.29 -7.80
C ARG A 273 -25.16 -4.49 -8.76
N GLY A 274 -24.21 -5.35 -8.38
CA GLY A 274 -23.05 -5.68 -9.22
C GLY A 274 -21.86 -4.72 -9.09
N VAL A 275 -21.83 -3.86 -8.07
CA VAL A 275 -20.69 -2.96 -7.78
C VAL A 275 -20.02 -3.38 -6.49
N LYS A 276 -18.78 -3.82 -6.56
CA LYS A 276 -17.98 -4.24 -5.40
C LYS A 276 -17.09 -3.07 -4.93
N THR A 277 -17.27 -2.64 -3.70
CA THR A 277 -16.47 -1.61 -2.99
C THR A 277 -15.89 -2.22 -1.72
N VAL A 278 -15.18 -1.45 -0.90
CA VAL A 278 -14.70 -1.94 0.42
C VAL A 278 -15.24 -1.05 1.53
N PRO A 279 -15.95 -1.63 2.53
CA PRO A 279 -16.38 -0.89 3.72
C PRO A 279 -15.21 -0.19 4.40
N GLY A 280 -15.41 1.05 4.81
CA GLY A 280 -14.39 1.84 5.51
C GLY A 280 -14.11 1.33 6.92
N SER A 281 -15.10 0.70 7.55
CA SER A 281 -14.95 0.05 8.87
C SER A 281 -13.80 -0.95 8.93
N PHE A 282 -13.48 -1.65 7.83
CA PHE A 282 -12.34 -2.55 7.74
C PHE A 282 -10.97 -1.83 7.82
N PHE A 283 -10.96 -0.53 7.65
CA PHE A 283 -9.80 0.35 7.85
C PHE A 283 -9.92 1.18 9.14
N LYS A 284 -10.94 0.93 9.97
CA LYS A 284 -11.32 1.76 11.12
C LYS A 284 -11.78 3.17 10.73
N ALA A 285 -12.34 3.32 9.53
CA ALA A 285 -13.01 4.51 9.00
C ALA A 285 -14.50 4.24 8.80
N SER A 286 -15.24 4.04 9.90
CA SER A 286 -16.69 3.77 9.85
C SER A 286 -17.45 4.88 9.12
N ARG A 287 -18.59 4.53 8.51
CA ARG A 287 -19.43 5.44 7.72
C ARG A 287 -18.68 6.02 6.51
N ALA A 288 -17.85 5.20 5.90
CA ALA A 288 -17.15 5.53 4.68
C ALA A 288 -16.99 4.29 3.80
N VAL A 289 -16.81 4.48 2.52
CA VAL A 289 -16.55 3.40 1.55
C VAL A 289 -15.31 3.74 0.75
N ARG A 290 -14.35 2.80 0.67
CA ARG A 290 -13.19 2.95 -0.20
C ARG A 290 -13.54 2.52 -1.62
N ILE A 291 -13.24 3.39 -2.58
CA ILE A 291 -13.49 3.21 -4.01
C ILE A 291 -12.16 3.17 -4.76
N GLY A 292 -11.95 2.10 -5.55
CA GLY A 292 -10.82 1.95 -6.46
C GLY A 292 -11.09 2.68 -7.79
N LEU A 293 -10.06 3.32 -8.31
CA LEU A 293 -10.11 4.18 -9.50
C LEU A 293 -9.27 3.65 -10.68
N GLY A 294 -8.48 2.60 -10.44
CA GLY A 294 -7.44 2.14 -11.37
C GLY A 294 -7.77 0.88 -12.17
N ILE A 295 -8.95 0.29 -12.02
CA ILE A 295 -9.31 -0.96 -12.69
C ILE A 295 -10.30 -0.74 -13.85
N GLU A 296 -11.40 -0.04 -13.57
CA GLU A 296 -12.46 0.15 -14.56
C GLU A 296 -12.11 1.26 -15.56
N GLU A 297 -12.29 0.97 -16.84
CA GLU A 297 -12.21 1.99 -17.87
C GLU A 297 -13.24 3.11 -17.63
N PRO A 298 -12.99 4.36 -18.06
CA PRO A 298 -13.83 5.50 -17.69
C PRO A 298 -15.32 5.33 -18.02
N GLY A 299 -15.66 4.71 -19.15
CA GLY A 299 -17.05 4.44 -19.50
C GLY A 299 -17.73 3.47 -18.53
N ARG A 300 -17.06 2.38 -18.17
CA ARG A 300 -17.55 1.40 -17.21
C ARG A 300 -17.60 1.99 -15.79
N PHE A 301 -16.62 2.82 -15.43
CA PHE A 301 -16.63 3.52 -14.16
C PHE A 301 -17.85 4.44 -14.01
N LEU A 302 -18.24 5.15 -15.06
CA LEU A 302 -19.44 5.99 -15.06
C LEU A 302 -20.73 5.17 -14.88
N GLU A 303 -20.80 3.96 -15.44
CA GLU A 303 -21.93 3.05 -15.21
C GLU A 303 -21.99 2.61 -13.73
N ALA A 304 -20.86 2.22 -13.14
CA ALA A 304 -20.78 1.89 -11.73
C ALA A 304 -21.14 3.11 -10.85
N LEU A 305 -20.66 4.30 -11.20
CA LEU A 305 -20.93 5.54 -10.49
C LEU A 305 -22.41 5.90 -10.45
N ARG A 306 -23.16 5.62 -11.54
CA ARG A 306 -24.63 5.77 -11.56
C ARG A 306 -25.29 4.88 -10.50
N ILE A 307 -24.88 3.62 -10.42
CA ILE A 307 -25.40 2.68 -9.40
C ILE A 307 -25.03 3.15 -7.99
N LEU A 308 -23.78 3.63 -7.79
CA LEU A 308 -23.39 4.22 -6.53
C LEU A 308 -24.33 5.34 -6.08
N ARG A 309 -24.65 6.27 -7.01
CA ARG A 309 -25.55 7.41 -6.70
C ARG A 309 -26.97 7.00 -6.38
N GLU A 310 -27.48 5.95 -7.00
CA GLU A 310 -28.83 5.41 -6.75
C GLU A 310 -28.95 4.77 -5.36
N GLU A 311 -27.89 4.14 -4.89
CA GLU A 311 -27.86 3.44 -3.58
C GLU A 311 -27.31 4.31 -2.43
N TRP A 312 -26.71 5.46 -2.74
CA TRP A 312 -26.07 6.30 -1.73
C TRP A 312 -27.07 6.90 -0.76
N CYS A 313 -26.67 7.00 0.49
CA CYS A 313 -27.50 7.52 1.59
C CYS A 313 -26.95 8.81 2.21
#